data_5b95197300cdaca5c093e37f0a9c1c1a
#
_entry.id   5b95197300cdaca5c093e37f0a9c1c1a
#
_cell.length_a   1.000
_cell.length_b   1.000
_cell.length_c   1.000
_cell.angle_alpha   90.00
_cell.angle_beta   90.00
_cell.angle_gamma   90.00
#
_symmetry.space_group_name_H-M   'P 1'
#
loop_
_entity.id
_entity.type
_entity.pdbx_description
1 polymer ?
#
loop_
_entity_poly.entity_id
_entity_poly.type
_entity_poly.pdbx_seq_one_letter_code
_entity_poly.pdbx_strand_id
1 'polypeptide(L)'
;MKLAMKLDRPLVVFDIESTGVNARQDRIIELAAIRVEPDGTETEKCWLLNPGVPIPPETTAIHGITDDIVKNCPTFADAAAEIEAFFRDCDLSGFNADRFDIPCLEEEFARTGRNFASGDRRHVDVQRIYHKKEPRDLTAAVKFYCGRDHAGAHGAEADTRATLDVLK
;
A
#
# COMPACT_ATOMS: atom_id res chain seq x y z
N MET A 1 -7.95 -18.46 5.56
CA MET A 1 -7.12 -18.93 4.41
C MET A 1 -5.67 -18.83 4.81
N LYS A 2 -4.84 -19.85 4.63
CA LYS A 2 -3.41 -19.76 5.02
C LYS A 2 -2.63 -18.98 3.97
N LEU A 3 -1.62 -18.21 4.42
CA LEU A 3 -0.67 -17.54 3.52
C LEU A 3 -0.03 -18.57 2.59
N ALA A 4 0.07 -18.24 1.30
CA ALA A 4 0.65 -19.14 0.29
C ALA A 4 2.20 -19.23 0.39
N MET A 5 2.83 -18.34 1.17
CA MET A 5 4.28 -18.31 1.40
C MET A 5 4.62 -18.78 2.81
N LYS A 6 5.78 -19.43 2.95
CA LYS A 6 6.34 -19.79 4.25
C LYS A 6 7.11 -18.59 4.80
N LEU A 7 6.76 -18.17 6.01
CA LEU A 7 7.46 -17.12 6.73
C LEU A 7 8.54 -17.71 7.62
N ASP A 8 9.72 -17.11 7.65
CA ASP A 8 10.81 -17.38 8.58
C ASP A 8 10.95 -16.32 9.68
N ARG A 9 10.28 -15.18 9.48
CA ARG A 9 10.07 -14.11 10.47
C ARG A 9 8.70 -13.48 10.24
N PRO A 10 8.17 -12.68 11.18
CA PRO A 10 6.87 -12.05 11.02
C PRO A 10 6.78 -11.20 9.76
N LEU A 11 5.58 -11.12 9.19
CA LEU A 11 5.24 -10.20 8.09
C LEU A 11 4.20 -9.23 8.59
N VAL A 12 4.43 -7.93 8.42
CA VAL A 12 3.40 -6.91 8.67
C VAL A 12 2.87 -6.41 7.34
N VAL A 13 1.59 -6.66 7.12
CA VAL A 13 0.82 -6.09 6.01
C VAL A 13 0.15 -4.83 6.52
N PHE A 14 0.33 -3.70 5.86
CA PHE A 14 -0.21 -2.43 6.32
C PHE A 14 -0.60 -1.52 5.18
N ASP A 15 -1.44 -0.56 5.52
CA ASP A 15 -1.93 0.50 4.64
C ASP A 15 -2.10 1.78 5.45
N ILE A 16 -1.98 2.94 4.81
CA ILE A 16 -2.11 4.24 5.46
C ILE A 16 -3.11 5.14 4.73
N GLU A 17 -3.78 5.99 5.52
CA GLU A 17 -4.44 7.19 5.01
C GLU A 17 -3.65 8.42 5.46
N SER A 18 -3.60 9.43 4.61
CA SER A 18 -2.74 10.60 4.83
C SER A 18 -3.39 11.90 4.36
N THR A 19 -2.77 13.03 4.73
CA THR A 19 -3.22 14.37 4.31
C THR A 19 -3.03 14.65 2.81
N GLY A 20 -2.33 13.77 2.07
CA GLY A 20 -2.09 13.90 0.64
C GLY A 20 -1.20 12.81 0.08
N VAL A 21 -0.66 13.01 -1.12
CA VAL A 21 0.07 11.98 -1.88
C VAL A 21 1.59 12.16 -1.88
N ASN A 22 2.11 13.13 -1.13
CA ASN A 22 3.54 13.38 -1.02
C ASN A 22 4.10 12.76 0.27
N ALA A 23 4.69 11.59 0.16
CA ALA A 23 5.22 10.83 1.30
C ALA A 23 6.15 11.61 2.23
N ARG A 24 6.87 12.64 1.72
CA ARG A 24 7.80 13.45 2.51
C ARG A 24 7.16 14.64 3.20
N GLN A 25 6.02 15.13 2.73
CA GLN A 25 5.37 16.34 3.22
C GLN A 25 4.09 16.04 3.98
N ASP A 26 3.34 15.07 3.51
CA ASP A 26 2.07 14.71 4.08
C ASP A 26 2.22 13.93 5.39
N ARG A 27 1.14 13.88 6.14
CA ARG A 27 1.08 13.31 7.48
C ARG A 27 0.14 12.12 7.48
N ILE A 28 0.50 11.08 8.20
CA ILE A 28 -0.36 9.90 8.41
C ILE A 28 -1.53 10.30 9.31
N ILE A 29 -2.74 9.93 8.87
CA ILE A 29 -4.00 10.14 9.61
C ILE A 29 -4.49 8.80 10.18
N GLU A 30 -4.34 7.73 9.43
CA GLU A 30 -4.68 6.38 9.86
C GLU A 30 -3.58 5.42 9.43
N LEU A 31 -3.26 4.46 10.28
CA LEU A 31 -2.36 3.35 10.00
C LEU A 31 -3.05 2.06 10.44
N ALA A 32 -3.43 1.22 9.49
CA ALA A 32 -3.94 -0.11 9.75
C ALA A 32 -2.87 -1.16 9.44
N ALA A 33 -2.67 -2.13 10.32
CA ALA A 33 -1.65 -3.15 10.17
C ALA A 33 -2.10 -4.51 10.69
N ILE A 34 -1.71 -5.57 9.98
CA ILE A 34 -1.89 -6.97 10.36
C ILE A 34 -0.50 -7.60 10.44
N ARG A 35 -0.12 -8.05 11.63
CA ARG A 35 1.10 -8.79 11.87
C ARG A 35 0.82 -10.28 11.81
N VAL A 36 1.48 -10.99 10.90
CA VAL A 36 1.37 -12.43 10.70
C VAL A 36 2.65 -13.10 11.17
N GLU A 37 2.55 -13.92 12.20
CA GLU A 37 3.67 -14.69 12.73
C GLU A 37 3.99 -15.92 11.85
N PRO A 38 5.20 -16.53 11.94
CA PRO A 38 5.57 -17.72 11.18
C PRO A 38 4.65 -18.93 11.39
N ASP A 39 3.98 -19.02 12.54
CA ASP A 39 2.98 -20.06 12.84
C ASP A 39 1.60 -19.78 12.23
N GLY A 40 1.41 -18.59 11.63
CA GLY A 40 0.18 -18.13 11.02
C GLY A 40 -0.76 -17.40 11.97
N THR A 41 -0.33 -17.10 13.21
CA THR A 41 -1.10 -16.24 14.13
C THR A 41 -1.15 -14.82 13.59
N GLU A 42 -2.32 -14.22 13.59
CA GLU A 42 -2.56 -12.86 13.10
C GLU A 42 -2.92 -11.94 14.28
N THR A 43 -2.35 -10.75 14.28
CA THR A 43 -2.67 -9.66 15.21
C THR A 43 -2.95 -8.41 14.41
N GLU A 44 -4.12 -7.81 14.61
CA GLU A 44 -4.55 -6.60 13.92
C GLU A 44 -4.47 -5.39 14.83
N LYS A 45 -4.05 -4.26 14.28
CA LYS A 45 -4.09 -2.94 14.92
C LYS A 45 -4.44 -1.86 13.91
N CYS A 46 -5.15 -0.85 14.42
CA CYS A 46 -5.43 0.38 13.68
C CYS A 46 -5.16 1.56 14.61
N TRP A 47 -4.39 2.53 14.12
CA TRP A 47 -4.11 3.79 14.80
C TRP A 47 -4.74 4.92 14.02
N LEU A 48 -5.71 5.60 14.64
CA LEU A 48 -6.22 6.87 14.14
C LEU A 48 -5.40 7.99 14.79
N LEU A 49 -4.83 8.88 13.97
CA LEU A 49 -3.80 9.82 14.37
C LEU A 49 -4.20 11.25 14.06
N ASN A 50 -3.87 12.16 14.98
CA ASN A 50 -3.97 13.60 14.71
C ASN A 50 -2.73 14.03 13.90
N PRO A 51 -2.89 14.47 12.64
CA PRO A 51 -1.76 14.86 11.80
C PRO A 51 -1.09 16.16 12.25
N GLY A 52 -1.73 16.96 13.12
CA GLY A 52 -1.24 18.27 13.57
C GLY A 52 -1.30 19.35 12.51
N VAL A 53 -1.91 19.08 11.36
CA VAL A 53 -2.17 19.99 10.24
C VAL A 53 -3.58 19.77 9.72
N PRO A 54 -4.22 20.78 9.09
CA PRO A 54 -5.54 20.61 8.50
C PRO A 54 -5.57 19.51 7.44
N ILE A 55 -6.63 18.70 7.44
CA ILE A 55 -6.86 17.66 6.43
C ILE A 55 -7.53 18.32 5.23
N PRO A 56 -6.94 18.22 4.01
CA PRO A 56 -7.55 18.78 2.82
C PRO A 56 -8.91 18.14 2.51
N PRO A 57 -9.93 18.94 2.08
CA PRO A 57 -11.25 18.40 1.74
C PRO A 57 -11.22 17.30 0.66
N GLU A 58 -10.30 17.42 -0.29
CA GLU A 58 -10.12 16.44 -1.38
C GLU A 58 -9.66 15.07 -0.86
N THR A 59 -8.82 15.00 0.16
CA THR A 59 -8.41 13.76 0.78
C THR A 59 -9.50 13.21 1.69
N THR A 60 -10.17 14.09 2.45
CA THR A 60 -11.38 13.71 3.22
C THR A 60 -12.45 13.07 2.32
N ALA A 61 -12.64 13.56 1.09
CA ALA A 61 -13.59 12.98 0.14
C ALA A 61 -13.22 11.53 -0.27
N ILE A 62 -11.95 11.13 -0.13
CA ILE A 62 -11.46 9.79 -0.45
C ILE A 62 -11.63 8.85 0.74
N HIS A 63 -11.04 9.18 1.89
CA HIS A 63 -10.97 8.29 3.06
C HIS A 63 -12.05 8.58 4.14
N GLY A 64 -12.78 9.71 4.04
CA GLY A 64 -13.86 10.05 4.97
C GLY A 64 -13.43 10.59 6.34
N ILE A 65 -12.13 10.70 6.61
CA ILE A 65 -11.62 11.18 7.90
C ILE A 65 -11.55 12.71 7.87
N THR A 66 -12.10 13.34 8.89
CA THR A 66 -12.13 14.82 9.04
C THR A 66 -11.27 15.27 10.23
N ASP A 67 -10.93 16.57 10.28
CA ASP A 67 -10.23 17.16 11.42
C ASP A 67 -11.00 16.90 12.74
N ASP A 68 -12.33 16.95 12.73
CA ASP A 68 -13.14 16.69 13.92
C ASP A 68 -13.00 15.26 14.46
N ILE A 69 -12.82 14.27 13.57
CA ILE A 69 -12.64 12.88 13.96
C ILE A 69 -11.30 12.70 14.69
N VAL A 70 -10.24 13.33 14.21
CA VAL A 70 -8.87 13.10 14.71
C VAL A 70 -8.39 14.12 15.75
N LYS A 71 -9.11 15.20 16.01
CA LYS A 71 -8.68 16.29 16.90
C LYS A 71 -8.27 15.85 18.32
N ASN A 72 -8.88 14.78 18.83
CA ASN A 72 -8.58 14.22 20.15
C ASN A 72 -7.77 12.92 20.07
N CYS A 73 -7.35 12.51 18.88
CA CYS A 73 -6.51 11.34 18.71
C CYS A 73 -5.05 11.65 19.06
N PRO A 74 -4.25 10.65 19.43
CA PRO A 74 -2.81 10.83 19.62
C PRO A 74 -2.15 11.29 18.31
N THR A 75 -1.06 12.01 18.42
CA THR A 75 -0.19 12.28 17.27
C THR A 75 0.63 11.04 16.92
N PHE A 76 1.26 11.02 15.73
CA PHE A 76 2.21 9.96 15.41
C PHE A 76 3.33 9.85 16.46
N ALA A 77 3.83 10.98 16.96
CA ALA A 77 4.86 11.00 17.99
C ALA A 77 4.42 10.30 19.28
N ASP A 78 3.18 10.49 19.70
CA ASP A 78 2.61 9.83 20.90
C ASP A 78 2.49 8.31 20.70
N ALA A 79 2.12 7.86 19.50
CA ALA A 79 1.94 6.46 19.16
C ALA A 79 3.24 5.76 18.68
N ALA A 80 4.30 6.51 18.39
CA ALA A 80 5.50 6.01 17.71
C ALA A 80 6.13 4.80 18.39
N ALA A 81 6.19 4.78 19.73
CA ALA A 81 6.78 3.66 20.47
C ALA A 81 5.96 2.38 20.33
N GLU A 82 4.64 2.48 20.32
CA GLU A 82 3.74 1.35 20.13
C GLU A 82 3.79 0.82 18.69
N ILE A 83 3.77 1.74 17.70
CA ILE A 83 3.90 1.39 16.29
C ILE A 83 5.24 0.69 16.04
N GLU A 84 6.36 1.26 16.54
CA GLU A 84 7.69 0.65 16.42
C GLU A 84 7.74 -0.77 17.01
N ALA A 85 7.12 -0.98 18.17
CA ALA A 85 7.06 -2.29 18.81
C ALA A 85 6.26 -3.30 17.97
N PHE A 86 5.16 -2.86 17.34
CA PHE A 86 4.34 -3.71 16.47
C PHE A 86 5.09 -4.12 15.20
N PHE A 87 5.91 -3.24 14.65
CA PHE A 87 6.73 -3.47 13.46
C PHE A 87 8.11 -4.07 13.77
N ARG A 88 8.39 -4.50 15.01
CA ARG A 88 9.71 -5.02 15.37
C ARG A 88 10.01 -6.34 14.66
N ASP A 89 11.24 -6.44 14.12
CA ASP A 89 11.81 -7.68 13.53
C ASP A 89 10.91 -8.36 12.47
N CYS A 90 10.18 -7.57 11.68
CA CYS A 90 9.29 -8.09 10.65
C CYS A 90 9.74 -7.70 9.23
N ASP A 91 9.25 -8.43 8.25
CA ASP A 91 9.18 -8.00 6.85
C ASP A 91 7.94 -7.13 6.62
N LEU A 92 7.92 -6.38 5.54
CA LEU A 92 6.87 -5.43 5.21
C LEU A 92 6.08 -5.86 3.98
N SER A 93 4.78 -5.63 4.00
CA SER A 93 3.90 -5.86 2.85
C SER A 93 2.80 -4.81 2.79
N GLY A 94 2.31 -4.56 1.58
CA GLY A 94 1.18 -3.69 1.30
C GLY A 94 0.89 -3.67 -0.20
N PHE A 95 -0.04 -2.84 -0.62
CA PHE A 95 -0.37 -2.65 -2.03
C PHE A 95 0.23 -1.33 -2.53
N ASN A 96 1.27 -1.37 -3.37
CA ASN A 96 2.08 -0.22 -3.79
C ASN A 96 2.87 0.44 -2.63
N ALA A 97 3.10 -0.29 -1.55
CA ALA A 97 3.67 0.22 -0.32
C ALA A 97 5.12 0.72 -0.48
N ASP A 98 5.90 0.12 -1.38
CA ASP A 98 7.27 0.56 -1.69
C ASP A 98 7.35 2.01 -2.15
N ARG A 99 6.29 2.53 -2.79
CA ARG A 99 6.28 3.88 -3.36
C ARG A 99 5.68 4.94 -2.45
N PHE A 100 4.82 4.55 -1.52
CA PHE A 100 4.09 5.51 -0.71
C PHE A 100 4.10 5.19 0.78
N ASP A 101 3.52 4.07 1.21
CA ASP A 101 3.30 3.76 2.62
C ASP A 101 4.60 3.65 3.41
N ILE A 102 5.59 2.94 2.89
CA ILE A 102 6.89 2.77 3.53
C ILE A 102 7.62 4.10 3.65
N PRO A 103 7.78 4.90 2.57
CA PRO A 103 8.35 6.24 2.67
C PRO A 103 7.62 7.19 3.64
N CYS A 104 6.28 7.14 3.69
CA CYS A 104 5.51 7.93 4.66
C CYS A 104 5.82 7.52 6.10
N LEU A 105 5.86 6.22 6.35
CA LEU A 105 6.13 5.68 7.69
C LEU A 105 7.57 6.03 8.15
N GLU A 106 8.55 5.91 7.25
CA GLU A 106 9.93 6.33 7.50
C GLU A 106 10.02 7.82 7.86
N GLU A 107 9.33 8.66 7.12
CA GLU A 107 9.32 10.11 7.34
C GLU A 107 8.67 10.48 8.68
N GLU A 108 7.56 9.85 9.04
CA GLU A 108 6.93 10.09 10.34
C GLU A 108 7.83 9.65 11.51
N PHE A 109 8.50 8.52 11.41
CA PHE A 109 9.48 8.11 12.41
C PHE A 109 10.67 9.09 12.48
N ALA A 110 11.20 9.54 11.35
CA ALA A 110 12.28 10.51 11.29
C ALA A 110 11.92 11.83 12.00
N ARG A 111 10.68 12.32 11.81
CA ARG A 111 10.17 13.50 12.52
C ARG A 111 10.13 13.34 14.04
N THR A 112 10.03 12.11 14.54
CA THR A 112 10.10 11.81 15.98
C THR A 112 11.53 11.56 16.48
N GLY A 113 12.52 11.70 15.62
CA GLY A 113 13.93 11.38 15.94
C GLY A 113 14.23 9.89 15.99
N ARG A 114 13.35 9.03 15.45
CA ARG A 114 13.49 7.57 15.38
C ARG A 114 13.89 7.15 13.97
N ASN A 115 14.54 5.99 13.87
CA ASN A 115 14.91 5.39 12.58
C ASN A 115 14.08 4.11 12.36
N PHE A 116 13.25 4.10 11.35
CA PHE A 116 12.43 2.91 11.00
C PHE A 116 13.20 1.91 10.14
N ALA A 117 14.44 1.94 9.91
CA ALA A 117 15.31 0.93 9.28
C ALA A 117 14.58 -0.04 8.29
N SER A 118 13.85 0.50 7.30
CA SER A 118 13.10 -0.33 6.35
C SER A 118 14.03 -1.11 5.41
N GLY A 119 15.20 -0.55 5.08
CA GLY A 119 16.17 -1.15 4.16
C GLY A 119 16.74 -2.50 4.58
N ASP A 120 16.67 -2.85 5.87
CA ASP A 120 17.10 -4.14 6.41
C ASP A 120 16.00 -5.22 6.37
N ARG A 121 14.82 -4.87 5.84
CA ARG A 121 13.63 -5.72 5.79
C ARG A 121 13.35 -6.17 4.36
N ARG A 122 12.77 -7.36 4.21
CA ARG A 122 12.23 -7.77 2.92
C ARG A 122 10.90 -7.08 2.70
N HIS A 123 10.66 -6.64 1.46
CA HIS A 123 9.40 -6.03 1.06
C HIS A 123 8.65 -6.96 0.11
N VAL A 124 7.39 -7.21 0.40
CA VAL A 124 6.47 -7.99 -0.43
C VAL A 124 5.35 -7.08 -0.91
N ASP A 125 5.58 -6.37 -2.03
CA ASP A 125 4.57 -5.50 -2.60
C ASP A 125 3.56 -6.31 -3.43
N VAL A 126 2.33 -6.35 -2.95
CA VAL A 126 1.23 -7.13 -3.56
C VAL A 126 0.86 -6.61 -4.95
N GLN A 127 0.95 -5.29 -5.19
CA GLN A 127 0.71 -4.72 -6.51
C GLN A 127 1.73 -5.25 -7.53
N ARG A 128 3.01 -5.38 -7.15
CA ARG A 128 4.04 -5.94 -8.04
C ARG A 128 3.78 -7.42 -8.36
N ILE A 129 3.29 -8.19 -7.39
CA ILE A 129 2.88 -9.59 -7.63
C ILE A 129 1.70 -9.62 -8.60
N TYR A 130 0.69 -8.81 -8.35
CA TYR A 130 -0.49 -8.68 -9.22
C TYR A 130 -0.09 -8.33 -10.66
N HIS A 131 0.76 -7.30 -10.84
CA HIS A 131 1.22 -6.88 -12.16
C HIS A 131 2.07 -7.93 -12.91
N LYS A 132 2.74 -8.83 -12.17
CA LYS A 132 3.49 -9.95 -12.78
C LYS A 132 2.59 -11.14 -13.15
N LYS A 133 1.49 -11.33 -12.44
CA LYS A 133 0.56 -12.46 -12.63
C LYS A 133 -0.54 -12.15 -13.63
N GLU A 134 -0.97 -10.91 -13.69
CA GLU A 134 -2.02 -10.44 -14.59
C GLU A 134 -1.38 -9.73 -15.80
N PRO A 135 -1.37 -10.33 -16.99
CA PRO A 135 -0.83 -9.70 -18.19
C PRO A 135 -1.51 -8.36 -18.47
N ARG A 136 -0.68 -7.36 -18.84
CA ARG A 136 -1.15 -6.00 -19.19
C ARG A 136 -0.66 -5.61 -20.58
N ASP A 137 -0.89 -6.50 -21.52
CA ASP A 137 -0.56 -6.34 -22.93
C ASP A 137 -1.84 -6.27 -23.78
N LEU A 138 -1.67 -6.00 -25.06
CA LEU A 138 -2.80 -5.89 -26.01
C LEU A 138 -3.58 -7.20 -26.10
N THR A 139 -2.93 -8.35 -25.99
CA THR A 139 -3.59 -9.67 -26.00
C THR A 139 -4.55 -9.81 -24.83
N ALA A 140 -4.10 -9.43 -23.62
CA ALA A 140 -4.97 -9.43 -22.44
C ALA A 140 -6.13 -8.44 -22.57
N ALA A 141 -5.88 -7.24 -23.12
CA ALA A 141 -6.92 -6.25 -23.37
C ALA A 141 -7.97 -6.76 -24.36
N VAL A 142 -7.56 -7.37 -25.48
CA VAL A 142 -8.48 -7.98 -26.47
C VAL A 142 -9.33 -9.07 -25.82
N LYS A 143 -8.71 -9.93 -25.03
CA LYS A 143 -9.43 -10.98 -24.32
C LYS A 143 -10.47 -10.43 -23.35
N PHE A 144 -10.09 -9.40 -22.57
CA PHE A 144 -10.94 -8.79 -21.57
C PHE A 144 -12.11 -7.99 -22.18
N TYR A 145 -11.82 -7.09 -23.14
CA TYR A 145 -12.82 -6.18 -23.70
C TYR A 145 -13.57 -6.76 -24.90
N CYS A 146 -12.93 -7.60 -25.71
CA CYS A 146 -13.53 -8.15 -26.93
C CYS A 146 -13.95 -9.61 -26.80
N GLY A 147 -13.62 -10.31 -25.70
CA GLY A 147 -14.01 -11.70 -25.44
C GLY A 147 -13.41 -12.73 -26.39
N ARG A 148 -12.31 -12.40 -27.09
CA ARG A 148 -11.65 -13.26 -28.08
C ARG A 148 -10.15 -13.30 -27.91
N ASP A 149 -9.49 -14.28 -28.52
CA ASP A 149 -8.03 -14.32 -28.59
C ASP A 149 -7.50 -13.32 -29.63
N HIS A 150 -6.26 -12.83 -29.39
CA HIS A 150 -5.55 -11.94 -30.29
C HIS A 150 -4.74 -12.75 -31.30
N ALA A 151 -5.34 -13.12 -32.43
CA ALA A 151 -4.64 -13.78 -33.52
C ALA A 151 -3.70 -12.81 -34.25
N GLY A 152 -2.48 -13.26 -34.52
CA GLY A 152 -1.45 -12.45 -35.22
C GLY A 152 -0.77 -11.39 -34.37
N ALA A 153 -0.76 -11.56 -33.03
CA ALA A 153 -0.02 -10.68 -32.11
C ALA A 153 1.43 -10.47 -32.58
N HIS A 154 1.92 -9.24 -32.37
CA HIS A 154 3.20 -8.71 -32.87
C HIS A 154 3.27 -8.45 -34.37
N GLY A 155 2.13 -8.51 -35.08
CA GLY A 155 1.97 -8.00 -36.44
C GLY A 155 1.33 -6.61 -36.41
N ALA A 156 1.96 -5.58 -36.97
CA ALA A 156 1.48 -4.20 -36.89
C ALA A 156 0.04 -4.01 -37.34
N GLU A 157 -0.39 -4.70 -38.43
CA GLU A 157 -1.76 -4.63 -38.91
C GLU A 157 -2.76 -5.27 -37.95
N ALA A 158 -2.42 -6.47 -37.41
CA ALA A 158 -3.26 -7.18 -36.44
C ALA A 158 -3.35 -6.41 -35.13
N ASP A 159 -2.25 -5.83 -34.65
CA ASP A 159 -2.21 -5.06 -33.42
C ASP A 159 -2.99 -3.74 -33.57
N THR A 160 -2.89 -3.07 -34.72
CA THR A 160 -3.69 -1.86 -35.01
C THR A 160 -5.19 -2.17 -35.02
N ARG A 161 -5.60 -3.28 -35.67
CA ARG A 161 -6.99 -3.71 -35.69
C ARG A 161 -7.48 -4.06 -34.28
N ALA A 162 -6.70 -4.83 -33.54
CA ALA A 162 -7.00 -5.22 -32.16
C ALA A 162 -7.14 -4.00 -31.25
N THR A 163 -6.26 -3.01 -31.38
CA THR A 163 -6.33 -1.76 -30.63
C THR A 163 -7.62 -1.00 -30.93
N LEU A 164 -8.03 -0.90 -32.21
CA LEU A 164 -9.29 -0.28 -32.58
C LEU A 164 -10.49 -1.03 -32.00
N ASP A 165 -10.45 -2.36 -31.95
CA ASP A 165 -11.55 -3.17 -31.41
C ASP A 165 -11.69 -3.01 -29.90
N VAL A 166 -10.59 -2.84 -29.15
CA VAL A 166 -10.58 -2.52 -27.71
C VAL A 166 -11.17 -1.12 -27.42
N LEU A 167 -11.07 -0.18 -28.38
CA LEU A 167 -11.61 1.19 -28.24
C LEU A 167 -13.11 1.31 -28.54
N LYS A 168 -13.73 0.29 -29.10
CA LYS A 168 -15.17 0.27 -29.44
C LYS A 168 -16.02 -0.23 -28.29
#